data_e702730fdad768ba1a384b6573f31213
#
_entry.id   e702730fdad768ba1a384b6573f31213
#
_cell.length_a   1.000
_cell.length_b   1.000
_cell.length_c   1.000
_cell.angle_alpha   90.00
_cell.angle_beta   90.00
_cell.angle_gamma   90.00
#
_symmetry.space_group_name_H-M   'P 1'
#
loop_
_entity.id
_entity.type
_entity.pdbx_description
1 polymer ?
#
loop_
_entity_poly.entity_id
_entity_poly.type
_entity_poly.pdbx_seq_one_letter_code
_entity_poly.pdbx_strand_id
1 'polypeptide(L)'
;AWYGYVLLSVQILIWWMFQLSCIQTFTCIYDLLREYERRRLSHKIHNEKEVENAKKGSLLSVITVSHGKHINVTWFYDFVYMAFVPVLCVGSVLLSIWWAADVFDLTATVLNIFMFNFLNVPGVVQLSIVKLVMVTSQFFVFRYINYLARSLYHKYHKSKIVVNGRPNFTLANNVIAIITWGMYAIISVKMLKIPSTAVSVISAGLATGVGFAMKDLLENFFYGISLMTGRVRVGDYIECDGIRGKVDSITYQSTQ
;
A
#
# COMPACT_ATOMS: atom_id res chain seq x y z
N ALA A 1 6.35 43.85 18.28
CA ALA A 1 7.25 43.84 19.42
C ALA A 1 6.89 44.91 20.44
N TRP A 2 5.95 44.66 21.35
CA TRP A 2 5.54 45.61 22.37
C TRP A 2 6.20 45.28 23.70
N TYR A 3 6.80 46.26 24.33
CA TYR A 3 7.32 46.24 25.72
C TYR A 3 8.13 44.97 26.09
N GLY A 4 9.38 44.92 25.75
CA GLY A 4 10.34 43.92 26.28
C GLY A 4 10.26 42.52 25.63
N TYR A 5 9.25 42.22 24.85
CA TYR A 5 9.11 40.93 24.15
C TYR A 5 9.73 40.93 22.73
N VAL A 6 10.72 41.78 22.49
CA VAL A 6 11.38 41.89 21.17
C VAL A 6 12.02 40.57 20.77
N LEU A 7 12.66 39.88 21.69
CA LEU A 7 13.34 38.61 21.44
C LEU A 7 12.33 37.55 20.99
N LEU A 8 11.21 37.45 21.68
CA LEU A 8 10.13 36.48 21.36
C LEU A 8 9.51 36.78 20.00
N SER A 9 9.30 38.05 19.66
CA SER A 9 8.75 38.44 18.36
C SER A 9 9.70 38.10 17.22
N VAL A 10 11.01 38.34 17.41
CA VAL A 10 12.03 37.99 16.40
C VAL A 10 12.11 36.48 16.19
N GLN A 11 12.03 35.69 17.27
CA GLN A 11 12.08 34.22 17.18
C GLN A 11 10.85 33.63 16.49
N ILE A 12 9.65 34.16 16.77
CA ILE A 12 8.43 33.76 16.05
C ILE A 12 8.56 34.10 14.56
N LEU A 13 9.11 35.25 14.22
CA LEU A 13 9.33 35.67 12.83
C LEU A 13 10.33 34.73 12.11
N ILE A 14 11.43 34.41 12.75
CA ILE A 14 12.43 33.46 12.21
C ILE A 14 11.81 32.08 12.01
N TRP A 15 11.04 31.57 12.99
CA TRP A 15 10.36 30.31 12.88
C TRP A 15 9.36 30.31 11.71
N TRP A 16 8.61 31.40 11.53
CA TRP A 16 7.66 31.54 10.43
C TRP A 16 8.35 31.58 9.06
N MET A 17 9.47 32.31 8.96
CA MET A 17 10.29 32.34 7.74
C MET A 17 10.87 30.96 7.42
N PHE A 18 11.30 30.20 8.44
CA PHE A 18 11.78 28.83 8.25
C PHE A 18 10.67 27.91 7.69
N GLN A 19 9.46 28.00 8.24
CA GLN A 19 8.30 27.23 7.71
C GLN A 19 7.96 27.59 6.28
N LEU A 20 7.94 28.86 5.94
CA LEU A 20 7.74 29.30 4.56
C LEU A 20 8.82 28.77 3.62
N SER A 21 10.07 28.81 4.03
CA SER A 21 11.18 28.26 3.26
C SER A 21 11.04 26.75 3.05
N CYS A 22 10.63 25.99 4.06
CA CYS A 22 10.35 24.56 3.93
C CYS A 22 9.22 24.32 2.93
N ILE A 23 8.10 25.03 3.02
CA ILE A 23 6.98 24.91 2.10
C ILE A 23 7.41 25.21 0.67
N GLN A 24 8.17 26.29 0.45
CA GLN A 24 8.68 26.64 -0.87
C GLN A 24 9.64 25.57 -1.40
N THR A 25 10.51 25.02 -0.57
CA THR A 25 11.44 23.95 -0.96
C THR A 25 10.67 22.72 -1.40
N PHE A 26 9.65 22.29 -0.65
CA PHE A 26 8.81 21.17 -1.02
C PHE A 26 8.02 21.41 -2.31
N THR A 27 7.48 22.61 -2.48
CA THR A 27 6.77 23.00 -3.70
C THR A 27 7.71 22.98 -4.91
N CYS A 28 8.92 23.50 -4.75
CA CYS A 28 9.95 23.49 -5.80
C CYS A 28 10.36 22.06 -6.18
N ILE A 29 10.60 21.19 -5.19
CA ILE A 29 10.90 19.77 -5.43
C ILE A 29 9.74 19.11 -6.18
N TYR A 30 8.50 19.39 -5.77
CA TYR A 30 7.31 18.88 -6.43
C TYR A 30 7.20 19.32 -7.88
N ASP A 31 7.41 20.61 -8.15
CA ASP A 31 7.34 21.18 -9.49
C ASP A 31 8.46 20.67 -10.40
N LEU A 32 9.70 20.53 -9.86
CA LEU A 32 10.82 19.92 -10.57
C LEU A 32 10.53 18.45 -10.94
N LEU A 33 9.98 17.69 -10.03
CA LEU A 33 9.60 16.30 -10.27
C LEU A 33 8.49 16.20 -11.33
N ARG A 34 7.51 17.09 -11.27
CA ARG A 34 6.42 17.17 -12.25
C ARG A 34 6.93 17.56 -13.63
N GLU A 35 7.83 18.53 -13.71
CA GLU A 35 8.42 18.96 -14.98
C GLU A 35 9.33 17.86 -15.57
N TYR A 36 10.09 17.16 -14.72
CA TYR A 36 10.89 16.01 -15.15
C TYR A 36 9.99 14.89 -15.73
N GLU A 37 8.89 14.57 -15.06
CA GLU A 37 7.91 13.59 -15.56
C GLU A 37 7.31 14.04 -16.91
N ARG A 38 6.92 15.31 -17.02
CA ARG A 38 6.35 15.89 -18.23
C ARG A 38 7.31 15.80 -19.40
N ARG A 39 8.57 16.16 -19.22
CA ARG A 39 9.62 16.06 -20.25
C ARG A 39 9.85 14.61 -20.67
N ARG A 40 9.90 13.71 -19.73
CA ARG A 40 10.11 12.29 -19.99
C ARG A 40 8.92 11.66 -20.70
N LEU A 41 7.71 12.05 -20.34
CA LEU A 41 6.48 11.59 -20.99
C LEU A 41 6.38 12.14 -22.43
N SER A 42 6.71 13.41 -22.64
CA SER A 42 6.71 14.04 -23.98
C SER A 42 7.74 13.39 -24.91
N HIS A 43 8.95 13.12 -24.41
CA HIS A 43 9.99 12.40 -25.17
C HIS A 43 9.54 10.98 -25.57
N LYS A 44 8.79 10.34 -24.70
CA LYS A 44 8.31 8.99 -24.95
C LYS A 44 7.15 8.95 -25.94
N ILE A 45 6.24 9.90 -25.85
CA ILE A 45 5.14 10.07 -26.82
C ILE A 45 5.70 10.41 -28.20
N HIS A 46 6.76 11.20 -28.27
CA HIS A 46 7.41 11.53 -29.54
C HIS A 46 8.04 10.29 -30.17
N ASN A 47 8.79 9.51 -29.40
CA ASN A 47 9.40 8.26 -29.88
C ASN A 47 8.35 7.19 -30.26
N GLU A 48 7.23 7.10 -29.53
CA GLU A 48 6.14 6.18 -29.89
C GLU A 48 5.45 6.60 -31.19
N LYS A 49 5.27 7.91 -31.42
CA LYS A 49 4.72 8.43 -32.68
C LYS A 49 5.67 8.22 -33.88
N GLU A 50 6.97 8.34 -33.69
CA GLU A 50 7.95 8.05 -34.72
C GLU A 50 7.96 6.55 -35.10
N VAL A 51 7.90 5.67 -34.10
CA VAL A 51 7.80 4.23 -34.29
C VAL A 51 6.46 3.82 -34.90
N GLU A 52 5.37 4.49 -34.55
CA GLU A 52 4.04 4.27 -35.14
C GLU A 52 3.99 4.74 -36.59
N ASN A 53 4.58 5.89 -36.88
CA ASN A 53 4.66 6.40 -38.26
C ASN A 53 5.56 5.51 -39.15
N ALA A 54 6.64 4.94 -38.58
CA ALA A 54 7.48 3.97 -39.28
C ALA A 54 6.76 2.62 -39.51
N LYS A 55 5.80 2.25 -38.65
CA LYS A 55 4.99 1.02 -38.77
C LYS A 55 3.74 1.18 -39.63
N LYS A 56 3.27 2.39 -39.90
CA LYS A 56 2.11 2.63 -40.80
C LYS A 56 2.32 2.24 -42.26
N GLY A 57 3.52 1.83 -42.62
CA GLY A 57 3.82 1.19 -43.92
C GLY A 57 3.49 -0.31 -43.99
N SER A 58 3.07 -0.96 -42.92
CA SER A 58 2.72 -2.37 -42.88
C SER A 58 1.33 -2.57 -42.29
N LEU A 59 0.44 -3.17 -43.07
CA LEU A 59 -1.00 -3.36 -42.79
C LEU A 59 -1.32 -4.27 -41.57
N LEU A 60 -0.33 -4.63 -40.76
CA LEU A 60 -0.48 -5.51 -39.58
C LEU A 60 -0.53 -4.76 -38.23
N SER A 61 -0.57 -3.43 -38.24
CA SER A 61 -0.48 -2.61 -37.01
C SER A 61 -1.83 -2.31 -36.35
N VAL A 62 -2.95 -2.77 -36.89
CA VAL A 62 -4.29 -2.34 -36.45
C VAL A 62 -4.78 -3.08 -35.17
N ILE A 63 -4.12 -4.12 -34.72
CA ILE A 63 -4.66 -4.98 -33.63
C ILE A 63 -3.97 -4.77 -32.26
N THR A 64 -2.94 -3.97 -32.15
CA THR A 64 -2.19 -3.84 -30.89
C THR A 64 -2.09 -2.41 -30.35
N VAL A 65 -3.14 -1.63 -30.41
CA VAL A 65 -3.27 -0.48 -29.49
C VAL A 65 -3.84 -1.01 -28.17
N SER A 66 -3.07 -1.85 -27.51
CA SER A 66 -3.25 -2.11 -26.10
C SER A 66 -2.81 -0.86 -25.35
N HIS A 67 -3.74 -0.18 -24.68
CA HIS A 67 -3.50 0.80 -23.63
C HIS A 67 -2.74 0.16 -22.46
N GLY A 68 -1.57 -0.35 -22.74
CA GLY A 68 -0.62 -0.74 -21.72
C GLY A 68 0.00 0.54 -21.17
N LYS A 69 -0.55 1.04 -20.06
CA LYS A 69 0.12 2.04 -19.23
C LYS A 69 1.52 1.52 -18.92
N HIS A 70 2.48 1.92 -19.72
CA HIS A 70 3.89 1.54 -19.56
C HIS A 70 4.38 2.12 -18.24
N ILE A 71 4.39 1.30 -17.21
CA ILE A 71 5.09 1.57 -15.96
C ILE A 71 6.57 1.44 -16.29
N ASN A 72 7.13 2.49 -16.84
CA ASN A 72 8.57 2.61 -17.02
C ASN A 72 9.14 3.36 -15.85
N VAL A 73 10.07 2.72 -15.18
CA VAL A 73 11.19 3.27 -14.40
C VAL A 73 10.93 4.66 -13.76
N THR A 74 9.72 4.91 -13.29
CA THR A 74 9.39 6.07 -12.47
C THR A 74 9.30 5.67 -11.01
N TRP A 75 9.76 4.44 -10.67
CA TRP A 75 9.71 3.94 -9.30
C TRP A 75 10.41 4.87 -8.30
N PHE A 76 11.48 5.54 -8.72
CA PHE A 76 12.17 6.52 -7.89
C PHE A 76 11.35 7.81 -7.74
N TYR A 77 10.74 8.29 -8.81
CA TYR A 77 9.82 9.42 -8.77
C TYR A 77 8.62 9.13 -7.87
N ASP A 78 8.01 7.97 -8.07
CA ASP A 78 6.87 7.53 -7.28
C ASP A 78 7.23 7.35 -5.80
N PHE A 79 8.45 6.87 -5.50
CA PHE A 79 8.98 6.79 -4.14
C PHE A 79 9.10 8.18 -3.51
N VAL A 80 9.73 9.11 -4.22
CA VAL A 80 9.90 10.47 -3.70
C VAL A 80 8.54 11.11 -3.47
N TYR A 81 7.62 10.99 -4.42
CA TYR A 81 6.31 11.62 -4.32
C TYR A 81 5.37 10.98 -3.29
N MET A 82 5.30 9.65 -3.24
CA MET A 82 4.32 8.94 -2.39
C MET A 82 4.78 8.72 -0.95
N ALA A 83 6.09 8.56 -0.72
CA ALA A 83 6.63 8.27 0.59
C ALA A 83 7.53 9.39 1.13
N PHE A 84 8.50 9.82 0.34
CA PHE A 84 9.56 10.71 0.82
C PHE A 84 9.04 12.11 1.13
N VAL A 85 8.31 12.74 0.22
CA VAL A 85 7.76 14.10 0.42
C VAL A 85 6.81 14.18 1.62
N PRO A 86 5.81 13.31 1.80
CA PRO A 86 4.94 13.36 2.97
C PRO A 86 5.70 13.14 4.29
N VAL A 87 6.65 12.21 4.32
CA VAL A 87 7.48 11.95 5.50
C VAL A 87 8.37 13.15 5.82
N LEU A 88 8.95 13.79 4.80
CA LEU A 88 9.71 15.02 4.98
C LEU A 88 8.85 16.19 5.46
N CYS A 89 7.62 16.32 4.97
CA CYS A 89 6.68 17.34 5.47
C CYS A 89 6.43 17.17 6.97
N VAL A 90 6.14 15.95 7.42
CA VAL A 90 5.98 15.66 8.85
C VAL A 90 7.28 15.93 9.61
N GLY A 91 8.41 15.48 9.07
CA GLY A 91 9.73 15.71 9.65
C GLY A 91 10.10 17.18 9.76
N SER A 92 9.76 18.02 8.77
CA SER A 92 10.04 19.46 8.80
C SER A 92 9.26 20.18 9.91
N VAL A 93 8.01 19.79 10.13
CA VAL A 93 7.21 20.35 11.24
C VAL A 93 7.81 19.97 12.58
N LEU A 94 8.22 18.71 12.77
CA LEU A 94 8.87 18.27 13.99
C LEU A 94 10.21 18.97 14.22
N LEU A 95 11.03 19.10 13.15
CA LEU A 95 12.31 19.78 13.21
C LEU A 95 12.14 21.25 13.57
N SER A 96 11.12 21.92 13.04
CA SER A 96 10.84 23.32 13.34
C SER A 96 10.39 23.53 14.80
N ILE A 97 9.57 22.61 15.32
CA ILE A 97 9.16 22.62 16.73
C ILE A 97 10.37 22.38 17.63
N TRP A 98 11.21 21.40 17.28
CA TRP A 98 12.43 21.11 18.03
C TRP A 98 13.41 22.30 18.03
N TRP A 99 13.63 22.93 16.88
CA TRP A 99 14.47 24.10 16.78
C TRP A 99 13.93 25.31 17.57
N ALA A 100 12.61 25.54 17.50
CA ALA A 100 11.98 26.56 18.33
C ALA A 100 12.18 26.27 19.82
N ALA A 101 12.05 25.01 20.23
CA ALA A 101 12.28 24.58 21.60
C ALA A 101 13.73 24.79 22.04
N ASP A 102 14.70 24.57 21.15
CA ASP A 102 16.13 24.79 21.40
C ASP A 102 16.44 26.26 21.63
N VAL A 103 15.90 27.14 20.80
CA VAL A 103 16.06 28.59 20.91
C VAL A 103 15.52 29.16 22.23
N PHE A 104 14.42 28.56 22.75
CA PHE A 104 13.81 28.98 24.03
C PHE A 104 14.35 28.21 25.25
N ASP A 105 15.32 27.31 25.07
CA ASP A 105 15.82 26.40 26.12
C ASP A 105 14.71 25.54 26.74
N LEU A 106 13.70 25.18 25.93
CA LEU A 106 12.54 24.38 26.31
C LEU A 106 12.60 22.96 25.74
N THR A 107 13.75 22.52 25.25
CA THR A 107 13.92 21.21 24.61
C THR A 107 13.47 20.06 25.50
N ALA A 108 13.85 20.08 26.78
CA ALA A 108 13.45 19.05 27.75
C ALA A 108 11.92 19.03 27.96
N THR A 109 11.29 20.20 28.03
CA THR A 109 9.85 20.33 28.21
C THR A 109 9.09 19.82 26.99
N VAL A 110 9.53 20.20 25.80
CA VAL A 110 8.94 19.76 24.53
C VAL A 110 9.10 18.25 24.35
N LEU A 111 10.28 17.69 24.61
CA LEU A 111 10.48 16.24 24.56
C LEU A 111 9.57 15.50 25.55
N ASN A 112 9.41 16.02 26.76
CA ASN A 112 8.50 15.44 27.76
C ASN A 112 7.05 15.48 27.26
N ILE A 113 6.59 16.58 26.64
CA ILE A 113 5.24 16.69 26.05
C ILE A 113 5.05 15.69 24.90
N PHE A 114 6.04 15.57 24.00
CA PHE A 114 5.96 14.65 22.87
C PHE A 114 5.99 13.18 23.31
N MET A 115 6.73 12.85 24.37
CA MET A 115 6.79 11.51 24.94
C MET A 115 5.67 11.24 25.92
N PHE A 116 4.95 12.26 26.39
CA PHE A 116 3.85 12.11 27.31
C PHE A 116 2.74 11.26 26.70
N ASN A 117 2.36 10.20 27.43
CA ASN A 117 1.25 9.35 27.03
C ASN A 117 -0.07 10.05 27.44
N PHE A 118 -0.67 10.78 26.52
CA PHE A 118 -1.94 11.49 26.76
C PHE A 118 -3.13 10.53 26.92
N LEU A 119 -3.01 9.33 26.35
CA LEU A 119 -3.95 8.25 26.57
C LEU A 119 -3.16 7.07 27.16
N ASN A 120 -3.31 6.88 28.47
CA ASN A 120 -2.68 5.79 29.18
C ASN A 120 -3.75 4.92 29.83
N VAL A 121 -4.25 3.95 29.09
CA VAL A 121 -5.15 2.94 29.60
C VAL A 121 -4.30 1.73 29.99
N PRO A 122 -4.12 1.45 31.29
CA PRO A 122 -3.28 0.34 31.74
C PRO A 122 -3.75 -0.97 31.10
N GLY A 123 -2.84 -1.68 30.46
CA GLY A 123 -3.13 -2.95 29.80
C GLY A 123 -3.83 -2.88 28.45
N VAL A 124 -4.11 -1.69 27.89
CA VAL A 124 -4.79 -1.55 26.60
C VAL A 124 -3.97 -0.75 25.59
N VAL A 125 -3.70 0.52 25.85
CA VAL A 125 -3.01 1.40 24.89
C VAL A 125 -2.25 2.49 25.61
N GLN A 126 -1.05 2.78 25.13
CA GLN A 126 -0.27 3.95 25.55
C GLN A 126 0.00 4.82 24.32
N LEU A 127 -0.76 5.89 24.14
CA LEU A 127 -0.62 6.81 23.01
C LEU A 127 0.18 8.03 23.42
N SER A 128 1.24 8.30 22.64
CA SER A 128 2.00 9.55 22.68
C SER A 128 2.03 10.18 21.28
N ILE A 129 2.30 11.47 21.22
CA ILE A 129 2.38 12.22 19.95
C ILE A 129 3.43 11.59 19.03
N VAL A 130 4.60 11.20 19.56
CA VAL A 130 5.67 10.55 18.78
C VAL A 130 5.20 9.26 18.12
N LYS A 131 4.45 8.42 18.84
CA LYS A 131 3.92 7.17 18.29
C LYS A 131 2.92 7.42 17.15
N LEU A 132 2.05 8.42 17.30
CA LEU A 132 1.10 8.80 16.24
C LEU A 132 1.84 9.28 14.99
N VAL A 133 2.85 10.12 15.15
CA VAL A 133 3.68 10.59 14.03
C VAL A 133 4.39 9.43 13.33
N MET A 134 4.95 8.49 14.10
CA MET A 134 5.61 7.31 13.53
C MET A 134 4.63 6.45 12.72
N VAL A 135 3.44 6.17 13.26
CA VAL A 135 2.42 5.37 12.56
C VAL A 135 1.92 6.08 11.29
N THR A 136 1.74 7.40 11.35
CA THR A 136 1.36 8.20 10.18
C THR A 136 2.45 8.20 9.11
N SER A 137 3.71 8.37 9.49
CA SER A 137 4.85 8.31 8.55
C SER A 137 4.97 6.92 7.91
N GLN A 138 4.80 5.87 8.71
CA GLN A 138 4.79 4.49 8.25
C GLN A 138 3.68 4.23 7.22
N PHE A 139 2.50 4.85 7.37
CA PHE A 139 1.39 4.72 6.41
C PHE A 139 1.81 5.13 4.99
N PHE A 140 2.53 6.24 4.84
CA PHE A 140 3.00 6.70 3.53
C PHE A 140 4.01 5.74 2.91
N VAL A 141 4.91 5.18 3.73
CA VAL A 141 5.88 4.17 3.28
C VAL A 141 5.17 2.90 2.80
N PHE A 142 4.19 2.39 3.56
CA PHE A 142 3.43 1.19 3.16
C PHE A 142 2.52 1.44 1.95
N ARG A 143 2.00 2.64 1.79
CA ARG A 143 1.29 3.04 0.56
C ARG A 143 2.20 2.90 -0.67
N TYR A 144 3.44 3.34 -0.56
CA TYR A 144 4.42 3.18 -1.63
C TYR A 144 4.78 1.72 -1.86
N ILE A 145 5.02 0.93 -0.81
CA ILE A 145 5.32 -0.51 -0.91
C ILE A 145 4.19 -1.24 -1.64
N ASN A 146 2.92 -0.95 -1.31
CA ASN A 146 1.77 -1.53 -1.99
C ASN A 146 1.75 -1.19 -3.50
N TYR A 147 2.02 0.07 -3.83
CA TYR A 147 2.13 0.51 -5.21
C TYR A 147 3.27 -0.22 -5.95
N LEU A 148 4.45 -0.29 -5.33
CA LEU A 148 5.62 -0.96 -5.88
C LEU A 148 5.36 -2.47 -6.11
N ALA A 149 4.80 -3.16 -5.13
CA ALA A 149 4.50 -4.58 -5.22
C ALA A 149 3.53 -4.88 -6.37
N ARG A 150 2.46 -4.09 -6.50
CA ARG A 150 1.53 -4.20 -7.63
C ARG A 150 2.21 -3.93 -8.96
N SER A 151 3.03 -2.89 -9.03
CA SER A 151 3.75 -2.50 -10.24
C SER A 151 4.72 -3.58 -10.71
N LEU A 152 5.49 -4.17 -9.78
CA LEU A 152 6.40 -5.27 -10.06
C LEU A 152 5.64 -6.53 -10.50
N TYR A 153 4.55 -6.87 -9.83
CA TYR A 153 3.72 -8.01 -10.21
C TYR A 153 3.17 -7.87 -11.63
N HIS A 154 2.62 -6.71 -11.98
CA HIS A 154 2.13 -6.41 -13.32
C HIS A 154 3.24 -6.48 -14.37
N LYS A 155 4.43 -5.96 -14.06
CA LYS A 155 5.59 -6.02 -14.97
C LYS A 155 6.03 -7.45 -15.24
N TYR A 156 6.11 -8.27 -14.19
CA TYR A 156 6.59 -9.65 -14.31
C TYR A 156 5.59 -10.57 -15.05
N HIS A 157 4.30 -10.39 -14.81
CA HIS A 157 3.26 -11.25 -15.42
C HIS A 157 2.82 -10.78 -16.80
N LYS A 158 3.04 -9.52 -17.19
CA LYS A 158 2.71 -9.01 -18.53
C LYS A 158 3.41 -9.81 -19.64
N SER A 159 4.59 -10.34 -19.38
CA SER A 159 5.36 -11.14 -20.34
C SER A 159 4.87 -12.59 -20.54
N LYS A 160 4.09 -13.13 -19.58
CA LYS A 160 3.69 -14.56 -19.58
C LYS A 160 2.24 -14.83 -20.00
N ILE A 161 1.36 -13.83 -20.05
CA ILE A 161 -0.09 -14.03 -20.19
C ILE A 161 -0.64 -13.46 -21.51
N VAL A 162 0.11 -13.56 -22.59
CA VAL A 162 -0.36 -13.04 -23.90
C VAL A 162 -1.15 -14.08 -24.70
N VAL A 163 -1.42 -15.29 -24.19
CA VAL A 163 -1.94 -16.36 -25.06
C VAL A 163 -3.47 -16.50 -25.09
N ASN A 164 -4.23 -16.26 -24.01
CA ASN A 164 -5.68 -16.52 -24.06
C ASN A 164 -6.50 -15.69 -23.05
N GLY A 165 -6.76 -14.44 -23.35
CA GLY A 165 -7.73 -13.66 -22.59
C GLY A 165 -7.11 -12.53 -21.78
N ARG A 166 -7.92 -11.55 -21.43
CA ARG A 166 -7.50 -10.39 -20.62
C ARG A 166 -7.03 -10.88 -19.24
N PRO A 167 -5.78 -10.61 -18.83
CA PRO A 167 -5.31 -11.05 -17.53
C PRO A 167 -6.13 -10.38 -16.43
N ASN A 168 -6.80 -11.18 -15.62
CA ASN A 168 -7.56 -10.66 -14.48
C ASN A 168 -6.61 -10.42 -13.30
N PHE A 169 -6.06 -9.22 -13.20
CA PHE A 169 -5.15 -8.84 -12.11
C PHE A 169 -5.88 -8.47 -10.81
N THR A 170 -7.20 -8.47 -10.79
CA THR A 170 -8.00 -8.01 -9.64
C THR A 170 -7.70 -8.85 -8.40
N LEU A 171 -7.67 -10.16 -8.54
CA LEU A 171 -7.39 -11.07 -7.43
C LEU A 171 -5.98 -10.85 -6.87
N ALA A 172 -4.96 -10.80 -7.74
CA ALA A 172 -3.59 -10.55 -7.32
C ALA A 172 -3.42 -9.19 -6.63
N ASN A 173 -4.05 -8.14 -7.17
CA ASN A 173 -4.02 -6.81 -6.56
C ASN A 173 -4.66 -6.79 -5.16
N ASN A 174 -5.74 -7.54 -4.96
CA ASN A 174 -6.40 -7.64 -3.66
C ASN A 174 -5.53 -8.43 -2.66
N VAL A 175 -4.92 -9.53 -3.09
CA VAL A 175 -4.00 -10.31 -2.25
C VAL A 175 -2.80 -9.47 -1.81
N ILE A 176 -2.16 -8.76 -2.76
CA ILE A 176 -1.04 -7.84 -2.44
C ILE A 176 -1.48 -6.76 -1.45
N ALA A 177 -2.69 -6.20 -1.63
CA ALA A 177 -3.21 -5.20 -0.71
C ALA A 177 -3.42 -5.77 0.70
N ILE A 178 -4.04 -6.94 0.81
CA ILE A 178 -4.30 -7.59 2.11
C ILE A 178 -2.98 -7.86 2.84
N ILE A 179 -1.98 -8.41 2.15
CA ILE A 179 -0.66 -8.68 2.73
C ILE A 179 0.01 -7.39 3.19
N THR A 180 0.05 -6.36 2.33
CA THR A 180 0.75 -5.11 2.62
C THR A 180 0.10 -4.36 3.78
N TRP A 181 -1.24 -4.24 3.78
CA TRP A 181 -1.97 -3.57 4.85
C TRP A 181 -2.01 -4.40 6.13
N GLY A 182 -1.99 -5.72 6.03
CA GLY A 182 -1.84 -6.62 7.18
C GLY A 182 -0.50 -6.43 7.87
N MET A 183 0.61 -6.36 7.11
CA MET A 183 1.93 -6.05 7.66
C MET A 183 1.97 -4.67 8.31
N TYR A 184 1.39 -3.65 7.67
CA TYR A 184 1.26 -2.31 8.26
C TYR A 184 0.54 -2.37 9.61
N ALA A 185 -0.59 -3.07 9.69
CA ALA A 185 -1.37 -3.19 10.92
C ALA A 185 -0.55 -3.87 12.04
N ILE A 186 0.13 -4.97 11.75
CA ILE A 186 0.96 -5.70 12.73
C ILE A 186 2.09 -4.80 13.28
N ILE A 187 2.78 -4.07 12.41
CA ILE A 187 3.87 -3.19 12.83
C ILE A 187 3.32 -1.99 13.62
N SER A 188 2.19 -1.41 13.19
CA SER A 188 1.52 -0.31 13.90
C SER A 188 1.09 -0.71 15.31
N VAL A 189 0.54 -1.92 15.47
CA VAL A 189 0.16 -2.47 16.78
C VAL A 189 1.38 -2.60 17.71
N LYS A 190 2.51 -3.08 17.19
CA LYS A 190 3.77 -3.15 17.95
C LYS A 190 4.29 -1.76 18.34
N MET A 191 4.24 -0.78 17.41
CA MET A 191 4.69 0.59 17.68
C MET A 191 3.83 1.29 18.74
N LEU A 192 2.53 1.06 18.71
CA LEU A 192 1.60 1.61 19.69
C LEU A 192 1.70 0.91 21.06
N LYS A 193 2.53 -0.15 21.17
CA LYS A 193 2.67 -0.97 22.38
C LYS A 193 1.33 -1.51 22.90
N ILE A 194 0.46 -1.92 21.97
CA ILE A 194 -0.79 -2.59 22.32
C ILE A 194 -0.45 -3.95 22.93
N PRO A 195 -1.02 -4.29 24.09
CA PRO A 195 -0.70 -5.55 24.77
C PRO A 195 -1.12 -6.76 23.93
N SER A 196 -0.30 -7.80 23.97
CA SER A 196 -0.53 -9.02 23.21
C SER A 196 -1.87 -9.68 23.50
N THR A 197 -2.36 -9.54 24.73
CA THR A 197 -3.68 -10.06 25.14
C THR A 197 -4.82 -9.45 24.37
N ALA A 198 -4.84 -8.13 24.19
CA ALA A 198 -5.87 -7.45 23.40
C ALA A 198 -5.79 -7.87 21.92
N VAL A 199 -4.58 -7.95 21.37
CA VAL A 199 -4.35 -8.43 20.00
C VAL A 199 -4.82 -9.87 19.81
N SER A 200 -4.53 -10.74 20.80
CA SER A 200 -4.95 -12.14 20.75
C SER A 200 -6.46 -12.30 20.75
N VAL A 201 -7.18 -11.54 21.57
CA VAL A 201 -8.65 -11.58 21.62
C VAL A 201 -9.25 -11.16 20.28
N ILE A 202 -8.78 -10.02 19.73
CA ILE A 202 -9.26 -9.53 18.43
C ILE A 202 -8.92 -10.54 17.32
N SER A 203 -7.69 -11.08 17.32
CA SER A 203 -7.25 -12.06 16.32
C SER A 203 -8.02 -13.36 16.41
N ALA A 204 -8.33 -13.84 17.62
CA ALA A 204 -9.13 -15.03 17.82
C ALA A 204 -10.57 -14.83 17.30
N GLY A 205 -11.20 -13.70 17.60
CA GLY A 205 -12.51 -13.34 17.07
C GLY A 205 -12.54 -13.26 15.54
N LEU A 206 -11.53 -12.61 14.96
CA LEU A 206 -11.38 -12.52 13.51
C LEU A 206 -11.17 -13.89 12.86
N ALA A 207 -10.26 -14.71 13.43
CA ALA A 207 -9.98 -16.05 12.92
C ALA A 207 -11.21 -16.95 12.97
N THR A 208 -11.96 -16.90 14.08
CA THR A 208 -13.22 -17.63 14.24
C THR A 208 -14.24 -17.17 13.20
N GLY A 209 -14.43 -15.85 13.03
CA GLY A 209 -15.35 -15.30 12.05
C GLY A 209 -15.01 -15.71 10.61
N VAL A 210 -13.74 -15.61 10.23
CA VAL A 210 -13.25 -16.05 8.91
C VAL A 210 -13.40 -17.57 8.75
N GLY A 211 -13.08 -18.36 9.80
CA GLY A 211 -13.23 -19.80 9.81
C GLY A 211 -14.67 -20.22 9.55
N PHE A 212 -15.64 -19.59 10.21
CA PHE A 212 -17.06 -19.86 9.95
C PHE A 212 -17.50 -19.44 8.53
N ALA A 213 -17.04 -18.27 8.07
CA ALA A 213 -17.36 -17.80 6.72
C ALA A 213 -16.78 -18.71 5.62
N MET A 214 -15.66 -19.38 5.89
CA MET A 214 -15.01 -20.28 4.94
C MET A 214 -15.39 -21.76 5.12
N LYS A 215 -16.22 -22.09 6.10
CA LYS A 215 -16.55 -23.48 6.45
C LYS A 215 -17.02 -24.28 5.23
N ASP A 216 -18.02 -23.80 4.54
CA ASP A 216 -18.63 -24.53 3.41
C ASP A 216 -17.65 -24.67 2.24
N LEU A 217 -16.81 -23.66 2.03
CA LEU A 217 -15.77 -23.70 1.00
C LEU A 217 -14.69 -24.73 1.30
N LEU A 218 -14.24 -24.79 2.55
CA LEU A 218 -13.28 -25.82 3.01
C LEU A 218 -13.90 -27.23 2.98
N GLU A 219 -15.14 -27.35 3.40
CA GLU A 219 -15.88 -28.62 3.37
C GLU A 219 -15.98 -29.18 1.94
N ASN A 220 -16.42 -28.35 1.00
CA ASN A 220 -16.48 -28.73 -0.42
C ASN A 220 -15.10 -29.09 -0.99
N PHE A 221 -14.06 -28.35 -0.62
CA PHE A 221 -12.69 -28.63 -1.03
C PHE A 221 -12.20 -29.99 -0.52
N PHE A 222 -12.38 -30.31 0.76
CA PHE A 222 -11.99 -31.58 1.34
C PHE A 222 -12.79 -32.75 0.78
N TYR A 223 -14.10 -32.57 0.54
CA TYR A 223 -14.92 -33.57 -0.13
C TYR A 223 -14.44 -33.82 -1.57
N GLY A 224 -14.11 -32.78 -2.32
CA GLY A 224 -13.53 -32.90 -3.66
C GLY A 224 -12.25 -33.73 -3.67
N ILE A 225 -11.31 -33.42 -2.76
CA ILE A 225 -10.08 -34.21 -2.59
C ILE A 225 -10.40 -35.68 -2.21
N SER A 226 -11.33 -35.90 -1.30
CA SER A 226 -11.74 -37.24 -0.87
C SER A 226 -12.34 -38.07 -2.00
N LEU A 227 -13.11 -37.45 -2.89
CA LEU A 227 -13.63 -38.08 -4.10
C LEU A 227 -12.50 -38.44 -5.08
N MET A 228 -11.54 -37.54 -5.29
CA MET A 228 -10.37 -37.77 -6.17
C MET A 228 -9.48 -38.92 -5.68
N THR A 229 -9.50 -39.22 -4.37
CA THR A 229 -8.68 -40.30 -3.76
C THR A 229 -9.21 -41.71 -4.09
N GLY A 230 -10.24 -41.84 -4.89
CA GLY A 230 -10.69 -43.12 -5.48
C GLY A 230 -12.03 -43.67 -4.97
N ARG A 231 -12.81 -42.89 -4.22
CA ARG A 231 -14.17 -43.26 -3.85
C ARG A 231 -15.13 -43.27 -5.05
N VAL A 232 -14.89 -42.37 -5.99
CA VAL A 232 -15.61 -42.27 -7.24
C VAL A 232 -14.60 -42.09 -8.36
N ARG A 233 -14.75 -42.79 -9.47
CA ARG A 233 -13.86 -42.70 -10.64
C ARG A 233 -14.60 -42.11 -11.83
N VAL A 234 -13.87 -41.43 -12.69
CA VAL A 234 -14.42 -40.98 -13.97
C VAL A 234 -14.90 -42.23 -14.72
N GLY A 235 -16.16 -42.23 -15.15
CA GLY A 235 -16.81 -43.36 -15.79
C GLY A 235 -17.77 -44.15 -14.91
N ASP A 236 -17.74 -43.96 -13.58
CA ASP A 236 -18.67 -44.65 -12.66
C ASP A 236 -20.09 -44.11 -12.81
N TYR A 237 -21.05 -45.00 -12.62
CA TYR A 237 -22.46 -44.60 -12.50
C TYR A 237 -22.80 -44.37 -11.04
N ILE A 238 -23.21 -43.17 -10.72
CA ILE A 238 -23.59 -42.78 -9.36
C ILE A 238 -25.05 -42.32 -9.32
N GLU A 239 -25.68 -42.51 -8.19
CA GLU A 239 -26.97 -41.94 -7.87
C GLU A 239 -26.81 -40.97 -6.68
N CYS A 240 -27.17 -39.73 -6.92
CA CYS A 240 -27.07 -38.66 -5.92
C CYS A 240 -28.42 -37.94 -5.90
N ASP A 241 -29.07 -37.92 -4.74
CA ASP A 241 -30.34 -37.21 -4.52
C ASP A 241 -31.45 -37.62 -5.52
N GLY A 242 -31.48 -38.94 -5.88
CA GLY A 242 -32.43 -39.48 -6.83
C GLY A 242 -32.11 -39.28 -8.30
N ILE A 243 -31.03 -38.60 -8.62
CA ILE A 243 -30.53 -38.37 -9.99
C ILE A 243 -29.45 -39.40 -10.29
N ARG A 244 -29.61 -40.16 -11.36
CA ARG A 244 -28.59 -41.11 -11.82
C ARG A 244 -27.82 -40.53 -12.98
N GLY A 245 -26.51 -40.63 -12.91
CA GLY A 245 -25.62 -40.14 -13.97
C GLY A 245 -24.29 -40.87 -14.01
N LYS A 246 -23.61 -40.74 -15.13
CA LYS A 246 -22.23 -41.18 -15.30
C LYS A 246 -21.31 -40.03 -15.02
N VAL A 247 -20.26 -40.26 -14.22
CA VAL A 247 -19.25 -39.26 -13.88
C VAL A 247 -18.37 -39.01 -15.08
N ASP A 248 -18.39 -37.79 -15.60
CA ASP A 248 -17.59 -37.36 -16.74
C ASP A 248 -16.28 -36.73 -16.29
N SER A 249 -16.33 -35.87 -15.26
CA SER A 249 -15.15 -35.24 -14.70
C SER A 249 -15.27 -35.01 -13.20
N ILE A 250 -14.14 -35.08 -12.48
CA ILE A 250 -14.03 -34.78 -11.04
C ILE A 250 -13.06 -33.64 -10.87
N THR A 251 -13.54 -32.55 -10.28
CA THR A 251 -12.73 -31.38 -9.93
C THR A 251 -12.72 -31.24 -8.41
N TYR A 252 -11.82 -30.45 -7.85
CA TYR A 252 -11.76 -30.18 -6.40
C TYR A 252 -12.98 -29.41 -5.85
N GLN A 253 -13.84 -28.87 -6.72
CA GLN A 253 -15.04 -28.12 -6.33
C GLN A 253 -16.35 -28.80 -6.77
N SER A 254 -16.32 -29.65 -7.80
CA SER A 254 -17.51 -30.21 -8.37
C SER A 254 -17.24 -31.53 -9.12
N THR A 255 -18.24 -32.38 -9.16
CA THR A 255 -18.28 -33.58 -9.99
C THR A 255 -19.32 -33.37 -11.07
N GLN A 256 -18.94 -33.54 -12.32
CA GLN A 256 -19.87 -33.44 -13.48
C GLN A 256 -20.19 -34.82 -14.02
#